data_4b2b277c05e4c372a69a845c7a4f21f8
#
_entry.id   4b2b277c05e4c372a69a845c7a4f21f8
#
_cell.length_a   1.000
_cell.length_b   1.000
_cell.length_c   1.000
_cell.angle_alpha   90.00
_cell.angle_beta   90.00
_cell.angle_gamma   90.00
#
_symmetry.space_group_name_H-M   'P 1'
#
loop_
_entity.id
_entity.type
_entity.pdbx_description
1 polymer ?
#
loop_
_entity_poly.entity_id
_entity_poly.type
_entity_poly.pdbx_seq_one_letter_code
_entity_poly.pdbx_strand_id
1 'polypeptide(L)'
;MRKLIGQVTEEEKKEILDLFERRNGLTELAQIVKEDDSLYDRLVKDMGQTATKFQNWWDQTSNKYNWESAPNGHWDIDFNTNEIFLNTPD
;
A
#
# COMPACT_ATOMS: atom_id res chain seq x y z
N MET A 1 5.58 -8.53 17.07
CA MET A 1 6.96 -8.88 16.66
C MET A 1 7.16 -8.48 15.20
N ARG A 2 8.29 -7.89 14.88
CA ARG A 2 8.62 -7.44 13.52
C ARG A 2 9.84 -8.19 13.02
N LYS A 3 9.70 -8.83 11.86
CA LYS A 3 10.75 -9.69 11.30
C LYS A 3 11.06 -9.26 9.86
N LEU A 4 12.35 -9.10 9.55
CA LEU A 4 12.80 -8.85 8.18
C LEU A 4 12.65 -10.14 7.37
N ILE A 5 11.87 -10.09 6.27
CA ILE A 5 11.60 -11.29 5.46
C ILE A 5 12.04 -11.13 4.00
N GLY A 6 12.40 -9.94 3.56
CA GLY A 6 12.82 -9.75 2.19
C GLY A 6 13.12 -8.31 1.86
N GLN A 7 13.31 -8.08 0.58
CA GLN A 7 13.64 -6.78 0.05
C GLN A 7 13.09 -6.69 -1.38
N VAL A 8 12.68 -5.50 -1.80
CA VAL A 8 12.20 -5.29 -3.16
C VAL A 8 13.21 -4.43 -3.94
N THR A 9 13.04 -4.38 -5.25
CA THR A 9 13.88 -3.53 -6.10
C THR A 9 13.49 -2.06 -5.93
N GLU A 10 14.37 -1.18 -6.36
CA GLU A 10 14.09 0.26 -6.36
C GLU A 10 12.86 0.61 -7.21
N GLU A 11 12.70 -0.06 -8.35
CA GLU A 11 11.54 0.14 -9.22
C GLU A 11 10.24 -0.29 -8.54
N GLU A 12 10.25 -1.43 -7.89
CA GLU A 12 9.10 -1.94 -7.14
C GLU A 12 8.74 -1.01 -5.98
N LYS A 13 9.75 -0.52 -5.28
CA LYS A 13 9.55 0.44 -4.19
C LYS A 13 8.91 1.74 -4.71
N LYS A 14 9.38 2.24 -5.83
CA LYS A 14 8.81 3.45 -6.43
C LYS A 14 7.33 3.28 -6.77
N GLU A 15 6.95 2.13 -7.30
CA GLU A 15 5.55 1.84 -7.63
C GLU A 15 4.65 1.90 -6.40
N ILE A 16 5.04 1.21 -5.32
CA ILE A 16 4.23 1.19 -4.10
C ILE A 16 4.25 2.55 -3.38
N LEU A 17 5.37 3.26 -3.44
CA LEU A 17 5.49 4.60 -2.86
C LEU A 17 4.55 5.58 -3.57
N ASP A 18 4.49 5.55 -4.90
CA ASP A 18 3.58 6.39 -5.67
C ASP A 18 2.13 6.12 -5.31
N LEU A 19 1.75 4.85 -5.17
CA LEU A 19 0.40 4.47 -4.76
C LEU A 19 0.09 4.91 -3.33
N PHE A 20 1.06 4.79 -2.45
CA PHE A 20 0.93 5.23 -1.06
C PHE A 20 0.71 6.75 -0.97
N GLU A 21 1.50 7.54 -1.70
CA GLU A 21 1.39 8.98 -1.74
C GLU A 21 0.06 9.42 -2.37
N ARG A 22 -0.36 8.74 -3.45
CA ARG A 22 -1.64 9.00 -4.10
C ARG A 22 -2.81 8.74 -3.14
N ARG A 23 -2.76 7.63 -2.41
CA ARG A 23 -3.79 7.30 -1.42
C ARG A 23 -3.90 8.39 -0.36
N ASN A 24 -2.76 8.86 0.16
CA ASN A 24 -2.74 9.92 1.17
C ASN A 24 -3.28 11.23 0.61
N GLY A 25 -2.89 11.60 -0.61
CA GLY A 25 -3.39 12.80 -1.29
C GLY A 25 -4.89 12.74 -1.52
N LEU A 26 -5.42 11.61 -1.96
CA LEU A 26 -6.85 11.42 -2.17
C LEU A 26 -7.63 11.49 -0.86
N THR A 27 -7.08 10.94 0.22
CA THR A 27 -7.70 11.01 1.55
C THR A 27 -7.79 12.45 2.05
N GLU A 28 -6.74 13.24 1.86
CA GLU A 28 -6.75 14.67 2.22
C GLU A 28 -7.77 15.45 1.38
N LEU A 29 -7.80 15.17 0.07
CA LEU A 29 -8.73 15.84 -0.85
C LEU A 29 -10.18 15.52 -0.49
N ALA A 30 -10.47 14.32 0.01
CA ALA A 30 -11.81 13.93 0.43
C ALA A 30 -12.33 14.82 1.56
N GLN A 31 -11.46 15.33 2.42
CA GLN A 31 -11.85 16.25 3.48
C GLN A 31 -12.29 17.61 2.95
N ILE A 32 -11.75 18.01 1.81
CA ILE A 32 -12.00 19.31 1.20
C ILE A 32 -13.28 19.31 0.35
N VAL A 33 -13.51 18.23 -0.42
CA VAL A 33 -14.60 18.17 -1.42
C VAL A 33 -15.82 17.39 -0.94
N LYS A 34 -15.92 17.06 0.32
CA LYS A 34 -17.00 16.22 0.86
C LYS A 34 -18.41 16.78 0.65
N GLU A 35 -18.52 18.08 0.44
CA GLU A 35 -19.81 18.74 0.20
C GLU A 35 -20.15 18.89 -1.29
N ASP A 36 -19.22 18.53 -2.19
CA ASP A 36 -19.43 18.53 -3.62
C ASP A 36 -19.65 17.08 -4.09
N ASP A 37 -20.91 16.69 -4.27
CA ASP A 37 -21.30 15.31 -4.58
C ASP A 37 -20.59 14.77 -5.83
N SER A 38 -20.50 15.58 -6.87
CA SER A 38 -19.90 15.15 -8.14
C SER A 38 -18.40 14.90 -8.01
N LEU A 39 -17.68 15.80 -7.36
CA LEU A 39 -16.25 15.66 -7.11
C LEU A 39 -15.99 14.53 -6.13
N TYR A 40 -16.82 14.42 -5.11
CA TYR A 40 -16.69 13.37 -4.11
C TYR A 40 -16.86 11.97 -4.74
N ASP A 41 -17.84 11.79 -5.62
CA ASP A 41 -18.06 10.53 -6.31
C ASP A 41 -16.85 10.12 -7.16
N ARG A 42 -16.24 11.07 -7.88
CA ARG A 42 -15.03 10.83 -8.66
C ARG A 42 -13.87 10.45 -7.76
N LEU A 43 -13.75 11.14 -6.64
CA LEU A 43 -12.70 10.89 -5.68
C LEU A 43 -12.81 9.48 -5.07
N VAL A 44 -14.01 9.05 -4.71
CA VAL A 44 -14.27 7.73 -4.18
C VAL A 44 -13.88 6.64 -5.20
N LYS A 45 -14.17 6.85 -6.48
CA LYS A 45 -13.74 5.95 -7.54
C LYS A 45 -12.21 5.85 -7.62
N ASP A 46 -11.52 6.99 -7.59
CA ASP A 46 -10.06 7.03 -7.63
C ASP A 46 -9.46 6.35 -6.41
N MET A 47 -10.05 6.56 -5.24
CA MET A 47 -9.61 5.89 -4.01
C MET A 47 -9.76 4.37 -4.12
N GLY A 48 -10.88 3.89 -4.66
CA GLY A 48 -11.11 2.47 -4.89
C GLY A 48 -10.11 1.86 -5.86
N GLN A 49 -9.84 2.54 -6.97
CA GLN A 49 -8.86 2.09 -7.95
C GLN A 49 -7.44 2.06 -7.36
N THR A 50 -7.10 3.08 -6.60
CA THR A 50 -5.78 3.16 -5.95
C THR A 50 -5.62 2.05 -4.91
N ALA A 51 -6.65 1.80 -4.11
CA ALA A 51 -6.64 0.71 -3.13
C ALA A 51 -6.46 -0.66 -3.81
N THR A 52 -7.14 -0.88 -4.94
CA THR A 52 -7.02 -2.12 -5.71
C THR A 52 -5.60 -2.29 -6.25
N LYS A 53 -5.02 -1.24 -6.82
CA LYS A 53 -3.64 -1.27 -7.32
C LYS A 53 -2.64 -1.51 -6.20
N PHE A 54 -2.87 -0.90 -5.05
CA PHE A 54 -2.04 -1.06 -3.86
C PHE A 54 -2.06 -2.54 -3.40
N GLN A 55 -3.25 -3.13 -3.30
CA GLN A 55 -3.39 -4.53 -2.92
C GLN A 55 -2.77 -5.47 -3.97
N ASN A 56 -2.96 -5.17 -5.25
CA ASN A 56 -2.38 -5.97 -6.34
C ASN A 56 -0.86 -5.96 -6.28
N TRP A 57 -0.25 -4.84 -5.94
CA TRP A 57 1.21 -4.77 -5.78
C TRP A 57 1.68 -5.76 -4.71
N TRP A 58 1.03 -5.77 -3.56
CA TRP A 58 1.36 -6.70 -2.48
C TRP A 58 1.15 -8.15 -2.90
N ASP A 59 0.05 -8.45 -3.57
CA ASP A 59 -0.25 -9.80 -4.04
C ASP A 59 0.80 -10.30 -5.05
N GLN A 60 1.15 -9.48 -6.01
CA GLN A 60 2.13 -9.82 -7.04
C GLN A 60 3.53 -9.99 -6.47
N THR A 61 3.97 -9.07 -5.63
CA THR A 61 5.31 -9.14 -5.06
C THR A 61 5.46 -10.26 -4.04
N SER A 62 4.44 -10.49 -3.22
CA SER A 62 4.48 -11.60 -2.26
C SER A 62 4.55 -12.95 -2.97
N ASN A 63 3.85 -13.10 -4.10
CA ASN A 63 3.92 -14.32 -4.92
C ASN A 63 5.26 -14.45 -5.63
N LYS A 64 5.78 -13.34 -6.17
CA LYS A 64 7.08 -13.32 -6.86
C LYS A 64 8.23 -13.75 -5.96
N TYR A 65 8.25 -13.22 -4.74
CA TYR A 65 9.33 -13.46 -3.77
C TYR A 65 9.01 -14.57 -2.78
N ASN A 66 7.77 -15.06 -2.80
CA ASN A 66 7.33 -16.11 -1.89
C ASN A 66 7.59 -15.75 -0.42
N TRP A 67 7.18 -14.56 -0.01
CA TRP A 67 7.43 -14.07 1.34
C TRP A 67 6.72 -14.91 2.41
N GLU A 68 7.39 -15.03 3.55
CA GLU A 68 6.81 -15.65 4.74
C GLU A 68 5.53 -14.91 5.17
N SER A 69 4.52 -15.66 5.59
CA SER A 69 3.29 -15.12 6.15
C SER A 69 2.96 -15.83 7.45
N ALA A 70 2.10 -15.23 8.26
CA ALA A 70 1.70 -15.81 9.54
C ALA A 70 0.24 -15.44 9.84
N PRO A 71 -0.47 -16.27 10.62
CA PRO A 71 -1.83 -15.94 11.06
C PRO A 71 -1.84 -14.60 11.77
N ASN A 72 -2.78 -13.72 11.37
CA ASN A 72 -2.93 -12.37 11.89
C ASN A 72 -1.69 -11.48 11.67
N GLY A 73 -0.78 -11.92 10.80
CA GLY A 73 0.38 -11.11 10.41
C GLY A 73 0.05 -10.16 9.28
N HIS A 74 0.84 -9.11 9.13
CA HIS A 74 0.75 -8.21 7.98
C HIS A 74 2.14 -7.76 7.57
N TRP A 75 2.28 -7.44 6.28
CA TRP A 75 3.53 -6.98 5.70
C TRP A 75 3.62 -5.46 5.75
N ASP A 76 4.86 -4.98 5.87
CA ASP A 76 5.19 -3.58 5.91
C ASP A 76 6.47 -3.34 5.11
N ILE A 77 6.63 -2.16 4.56
CA ILE A 77 7.82 -1.79 3.77
C ILE A 77 8.51 -0.58 4.37
N ASP A 78 9.83 -0.64 4.42
CA ASP A 78 10.65 0.53 4.73
C ASP A 78 11.07 1.17 3.40
N PHE A 79 10.52 2.35 3.10
CA PHE A 79 10.78 3.06 1.84
C PHE A 79 12.23 3.57 1.74
N ASN A 80 12.96 3.62 2.82
CA ASN A 80 14.35 4.07 2.81
C ASN A 80 15.31 2.95 2.44
N THR A 81 14.99 1.71 2.84
CA THR A 81 15.87 0.55 2.67
C THR A 81 15.34 -0.49 1.69
N ASN A 82 14.10 -0.34 1.21
CA ASN A 82 13.39 -1.31 0.36
C ASN A 82 13.14 -2.65 1.06
N GLU A 83 13.29 -2.69 2.37
CA GLU A 83 13.12 -3.91 3.15
C GLU A 83 11.66 -4.17 3.47
N ILE A 84 11.29 -5.46 3.45
CA ILE A 84 9.94 -5.93 3.77
C ILE A 84 9.97 -6.62 5.12
N PHE A 85 9.03 -6.26 5.96
CA PHE A 85 8.90 -6.81 7.31
C PHE A 85 7.56 -7.51 7.48
N LEU A 86 7.58 -8.60 8.24
CA LEU A 86 6.37 -9.27 8.68
C LEU A 86 6.12 -8.87 10.14
N ASN A 87 4.99 -8.24 10.38
CA ASN A 87 4.55 -7.86 11.73
C ASN A 87 3.52 -8.88 12.21
N THR A 88 3.78 -9.47 13.36
CA THR A 88 2.88 -10.46 13.96
C THR A 88 2.50 -10.04 15.37
N PRO A 89 1.27 -10.37 15.82
CA PRO A 89 0.92 -10.12 17.22
C PRO A 89 1.76 -11.04 18.11
N ASP A 90 2.12 -10.55 19.24
CA ASP A 90 2.88 -11.31 20.24
C ASP A 90 1.99 -12.24 21.05
#